data_31939d12f5ed71a6aea8adf25c1ff447
#
_entry.id   31939d12f5ed71a6aea8adf25c1ff447
#
_cell.length_a   1.000
_cell.length_b   1.000
_cell.length_c   1.000
_cell.angle_alpha   90.00
_cell.angle_beta   90.00
_cell.angle_gamma   90.00
#
_symmetry.space_group_name_H-M   'P 1'
#
loop_
_entity.id
_entity.type
_entity.pdbx_description
1 polymer ?
#
loop_
_entity_poly.entity_id
_entity_poly.type
_entity_poly.pdbx_seq_one_letter_code
_entity_poly.pdbx_strand_id
1 'polypeptide(L)'
;MASETVQLYNCGGPEWSRLRQVLMMLRLRMRPVEADQYGLTLQQLLEQQEARIPVEEEFHDPMLVFCGLSSAKLEQLLTAMRRASLPPIPLKAILTTTNRDWTSQQLWQELRREHEAMMQQRGGKK
;
A
#
# COMPACT_ATOMS: atom_id res chain seq x y z
N MET A 1 -11.09 15.24 -10.34
CA MET A 1 -9.71 15.28 -9.85
C MET A 1 -9.45 14.09 -8.94
N ALA A 2 -8.33 13.45 -9.12
CA ALA A 2 -7.95 12.35 -8.26
C ALA A 2 -7.60 12.90 -6.87
N SER A 3 -8.27 12.42 -5.84
CA SER A 3 -7.94 12.76 -4.47
C SER A 3 -6.66 12.03 -4.07
N GLU A 4 -5.81 12.69 -3.30
CA GLU A 4 -4.63 12.05 -2.74
C GLU A 4 -5.10 10.96 -1.78
N THR A 5 -4.80 9.72 -2.13
CA THR A 5 -5.33 8.55 -1.43
C THR A 5 -4.22 7.56 -1.12
N VAL A 6 -4.32 6.91 0.02
CA VAL A 6 -3.45 5.79 0.38
C VAL A 6 -4.32 4.55 0.57
N GLN A 7 -4.05 3.52 -0.23
CA GLN A 7 -4.71 2.23 -0.05
C GLN A 7 -3.95 1.44 1.01
N LEU A 8 -4.69 0.92 1.99
CA LEU A 8 -4.12 0.26 3.15
C LEU A 8 -4.48 -1.22 3.14
N TYR A 9 -3.47 -2.07 3.25
CA TYR A 9 -3.65 -3.52 3.27
C TYR A 9 -3.09 -4.06 4.57
N ASN A 10 -3.95 -4.71 5.36
CA ASN A 10 -3.55 -5.36 6.61
C ASN A 10 -2.98 -4.38 7.65
N CYS A 11 -3.50 -3.15 7.64
CA CYS A 11 -3.05 -2.09 8.56
C CYS A 11 -4.22 -1.59 9.43
N GLY A 12 -5.15 -2.48 9.78
CA GLY A 12 -6.35 -2.09 10.52
C GLY A 12 -6.25 -2.24 12.04
N GLY A 13 -5.23 -2.93 12.54
CA GLY A 13 -5.10 -3.17 13.97
C GLY A 13 -4.67 -1.94 14.76
N PRO A 14 -4.70 -2.04 16.11
CA PRO A 14 -4.32 -0.91 16.97
C PRO A 14 -2.86 -0.51 16.82
N GLU A 15 -1.98 -1.42 16.42
CA GLU A 15 -0.57 -1.10 16.17
C GLU A 15 -0.38 -0.12 15.02
N TRP A 16 -1.42 0.09 14.20
CA TRP A 16 -1.39 1.00 13.05
C TRP A 16 -2.09 2.33 13.32
N SER A 17 -2.53 2.59 14.57
CA SER A 17 -3.26 3.82 14.88
C SER A 17 -2.44 5.06 14.58
N ARG A 18 -1.13 5.04 14.81
CA ARG A 18 -0.26 6.18 14.50
C ARG A 18 -0.17 6.43 13.00
N LEU A 19 -0.18 5.38 12.19
CA LEU A 19 -0.21 5.53 10.74
C LEU A 19 -1.47 6.28 10.31
N ARG A 20 -2.62 5.88 10.84
CA ARG A 20 -3.88 6.55 10.51
C ARG A 20 -3.86 8.01 10.95
N GLN A 21 -3.28 8.32 12.11
CA GLN A 21 -3.13 9.70 12.58
C GLN A 21 -2.27 10.53 11.62
N VAL A 22 -1.16 9.97 11.16
CA VAL A 22 -0.28 10.65 10.20
C VAL A 22 -1.03 10.96 8.91
N LEU A 23 -1.78 9.98 8.39
CA LEU A 23 -2.55 10.18 7.16
C LEU A 23 -3.61 11.26 7.34
N MET A 24 -4.28 11.28 8.48
CA MET A 24 -5.28 12.31 8.78
C MET A 24 -4.66 13.70 8.88
N MET A 25 -3.51 13.80 9.54
CA MET A 25 -2.80 15.08 9.69
C MET A 25 -2.39 15.65 8.35
N LEU A 26 -2.01 14.80 7.41
CA LEU A 26 -1.60 15.21 6.07
C LEU A 26 -2.80 15.34 5.11
N ARG A 27 -4.01 15.15 5.64
CA ARG A 27 -5.27 15.26 4.86
C ARG A 27 -5.32 14.32 3.68
N LEU A 28 -4.77 13.12 3.87
CA LEU A 28 -4.81 12.07 2.85
C LEU A 28 -6.03 11.20 3.07
N ARG A 29 -6.67 10.81 1.98
CA ARG A 29 -7.79 9.88 2.05
C ARG A 29 -7.26 8.48 2.31
N MET A 30 -7.89 7.76 3.23
CA MET A 30 -7.54 6.38 3.52
C MET A 30 -8.55 5.46 2.84
N ARG A 31 -8.04 4.45 2.15
CA ARG A 31 -8.87 3.44 1.51
C ARG A 31 -8.43 2.07 2.03
N PRO A 32 -8.98 1.61 3.14
CA PRO A 32 -8.71 0.24 3.59
C PRO A 32 -9.25 -0.76 2.57
N VAL A 33 -8.46 -1.77 2.27
CA VAL A 33 -8.83 -2.81 1.32
C VAL A 33 -9.00 -4.12 2.07
N GLU A 34 -10.18 -4.72 1.91
CA GLU A 34 -10.49 -5.99 2.56
C GLU A 34 -9.94 -7.16 1.75
N ALA A 35 -9.68 -8.27 2.43
CA ALA A 35 -9.10 -9.45 1.79
C ALA A 35 -9.97 -9.96 0.63
N ASP A 36 -11.28 -9.89 0.76
CA ASP A 36 -12.18 -10.35 -0.29
C ASP A 36 -12.30 -9.37 -1.47
N GLN A 37 -11.50 -8.29 -1.44
CA GLN A 37 -11.40 -7.34 -2.55
C GLN A 37 -10.07 -7.44 -3.30
N TYR A 38 -9.22 -8.39 -2.96
CA TYR A 38 -7.88 -8.48 -3.54
C TYR A 38 -7.89 -8.83 -5.04
N GLY A 39 -9.01 -9.29 -5.56
CA GLY A 39 -9.17 -9.54 -6.99
C GLY A 39 -9.56 -8.30 -7.80
N LEU A 40 -9.86 -7.19 -7.14
CA LEU A 40 -10.13 -5.93 -7.84
C LEU A 40 -8.81 -5.26 -8.23
N THR A 41 -8.84 -4.51 -9.33
CA THR A 41 -7.66 -3.74 -9.73
C THR A 41 -7.49 -2.54 -8.80
N LEU A 42 -6.27 -1.98 -8.80
CA LEU A 42 -5.99 -0.79 -8.00
C LEU A 42 -6.90 0.36 -8.42
N GLN A 43 -7.14 0.50 -9.72
CA GLN A 43 -8.02 1.55 -10.24
C GLN A 43 -9.47 1.36 -9.79
N GLN A 44 -9.97 0.12 -9.81
CA GLN A 44 -11.33 -0.18 -9.36
C GLN A 44 -11.51 0.19 -7.88
N LEU A 45 -10.52 -0.11 -7.07
CA LEU A 45 -10.55 0.25 -5.65
C LEU A 45 -10.54 1.76 -5.46
N LEU A 46 -9.75 2.47 -6.27
CA LEU A 46 -9.69 3.92 -6.21
C LEU A 46 -11.02 4.55 -6.57
N GLU A 47 -11.78 3.92 -7.47
CA GLU A 47 -13.12 4.36 -7.86
C GLU A 47 -14.18 3.96 -6.84
N GLN A 48 -13.77 3.43 -5.71
CA GLN A 48 -14.63 3.06 -4.59
C GLN A 48 -15.68 2.00 -4.95
N GLN A 49 -15.28 1.04 -5.76
CA GLN A 49 -16.17 -0.08 -6.06
C GLN A 49 -16.33 -0.97 -4.83
N GLU A 50 -17.57 -1.31 -4.55
CA GLU A 50 -17.91 -2.16 -3.39
C GLU A 50 -17.94 -3.65 -3.74
N ALA A 51 -17.61 -3.99 -4.98
CA ALA A 51 -17.60 -5.37 -5.40
C ALA A 51 -16.60 -6.20 -4.60
N ARG A 52 -16.90 -7.47 -4.47
CA ARG A 52 -16.05 -8.43 -3.76
C ARG A 52 -15.58 -9.46 -4.75
N ILE A 53 -14.28 -9.49 -5.01
CA ILE A 53 -13.66 -10.48 -5.89
C ILE A 53 -12.51 -11.08 -5.10
N PRO A 54 -12.76 -12.17 -4.36
CA PRO A 54 -11.72 -12.79 -3.55
C PRO A 54 -10.68 -13.51 -4.40
N VAL A 55 -9.53 -13.76 -3.80
CA VAL A 55 -8.46 -14.54 -4.42
C VAL A 55 -8.30 -15.85 -3.66
N GLU A 56 -7.62 -16.80 -4.28
CA GLU A 56 -7.46 -18.14 -3.71
C GLU A 56 -6.59 -18.11 -2.45
N GLU A 57 -5.48 -17.39 -2.50
CA GLU A 57 -4.57 -17.27 -1.36
C GLU A 57 -4.36 -15.80 -1.02
N GLU A 58 -4.97 -15.36 0.07
CA GLU A 58 -4.85 -13.98 0.54
C GLU A 58 -3.48 -13.75 1.15
N PHE A 59 -2.91 -12.59 0.90
CA PHE A 59 -1.70 -12.20 1.63
C PHE A 59 -2.06 -11.48 2.93
N HIS A 60 -1.12 -11.51 3.87
CA HIS A 60 -1.32 -10.91 5.20
C HIS A 60 -0.29 -9.85 5.53
N ASP A 61 0.61 -9.55 4.60
CA ASP A 61 1.63 -8.53 4.80
C ASP A 61 1.03 -7.13 4.78
N PRO A 62 1.52 -6.22 5.63
CA PRO A 62 1.14 -4.81 5.49
C PRO A 62 1.66 -4.27 4.16
N MET A 63 0.81 -3.54 3.44
CA MET A 63 1.16 -2.96 2.16
C MET A 63 0.46 -1.62 2.00
N LEU A 64 1.14 -0.66 1.37
CA LEU A 64 0.58 0.65 1.08
C LEU A 64 0.69 0.94 -0.41
N VAL A 65 -0.35 1.56 -0.97
CA VAL A 65 -0.32 2.07 -2.34
C VAL A 65 -0.65 3.56 -2.29
N PHE A 66 0.26 4.39 -2.79
CA PHE A 66 0.12 5.84 -2.80
C PHE A 66 -0.47 6.28 -4.13
N CYS A 67 -1.64 6.91 -4.09
CA CYS A 67 -2.42 7.25 -5.28
C CYS A 67 -2.55 8.76 -5.39
N GLY A 68 -1.96 9.35 -6.43
CA GLY A 68 -2.15 10.76 -6.74
C GLY A 68 -1.40 11.74 -5.84
N LEU A 69 -0.43 11.27 -5.07
CA LEU A 69 0.38 12.16 -4.23
C LEU A 69 1.45 12.86 -5.06
N SER A 70 1.65 14.16 -4.77
CA SER A 70 2.80 14.87 -5.34
C SER A 70 4.09 14.33 -4.70
N SER A 71 5.23 14.60 -5.33
CA SER A 71 6.52 14.20 -4.76
C SER A 71 6.74 14.81 -3.38
N ALA A 72 6.36 16.07 -3.20
CA ALA A 72 6.50 16.75 -1.91
C ALA A 72 5.62 16.10 -0.85
N LYS A 73 4.37 15.77 -1.19
CA LYS A 73 3.46 15.15 -0.25
C LYS A 73 3.95 13.74 0.12
N LEU A 74 4.45 13.00 -0.85
CA LEU A 74 4.99 11.66 -0.58
C LEU A 74 6.19 11.74 0.36
N GLU A 75 7.09 12.69 0.16
CA GLU A 75 8.23 12.87 1.06
C GLU A 75 7.79 13.22 2.47
N GLN A 76 6.81 14.12 2.59
CA GLN A 76 6.24 14.48 3.90
C GLN A 76 5.69 13.25 4.61
N LEU A 77 4.95 12.42 3.86
CA LEU A 77 4.36 11.21 4.41
C LEU A 77 5.43 10.23 4.88
N LEU A 78 6.42 9.94 4.04
CA LEU A 78 7.47 8.99 4.39
C LEU A 78 8.28 9.47 5.60
N THR A 79 8.55 10.78 5.68
CA THR A 79 9.26 11.36 6.83
C THR A 79 8.43 11.22 8.10
N ALA A 80 7.14 11.54 8.02
CA ALA A 80 6.25 11.45 9.17
C ALA A 80 6.12 10.01 9.66
N MET A 81 6.07 9.06 8.73
CA MET A 81 6.00 7.64 9.06
C MET A 81 7.25 7.19 9.82
N ARG A 82 8.43 7.61 9.37
CA ARG A 82 9.67 7.26 10.07
C ARG A 82 9.69 7.83 11.50
N ARG A 83 9.20 9.05 11.67
CA ARG A 83 9.15 9.70 12.99
C ARG A 83 8.12 9.07 13.92
N ALA A 84 7.10 8.46 13.35
CA ALA A 84 6.02 7.85 14.14
C ALA A 84 6.39 6.49 14.72
N SER A 85 7.56 5.95 14.40
CA SER A 85 8.03 4.65 14.88
C SER A 85 7.04 3.54 14.62
N LEU A 86 6.59 3.45 13.38
CA LEU A 86 5.60 2.44 12.96
C LEU A 86 6.27 1.07 12.81
N PRO A 87 5.47 -0.01 12.90
CA PRO A 87 5.98 -1.31 12.46
C PRO A 87 6.48 -1.22 11.02
N PRO A 88 7.47 -2.05 10.62
CA PRO A 88 8.01 -1.98 9.28
C PRO A 88 6.96 -2.28 8.20
N ILE A 89 6.99 -1.51 7.12
CA ILE A 89 6.14 -1.74 5.95
C ILE A 89 7.06 -1.82 4.73
N PRO A 90 7.62 -3.00 4.43
CA PRO A 90 8.52 -3.13 3.29
C PRO A 90 7.81 -3.04 1.94
N LEU A 91 6.50 -3.32 1.88
CA LEU A 91 5.76 -3.36 0.64
C LEU A 91 5.03 -2.03 0.43
N LYS A 92 5.59 -1.16 -0.40
CA LYS A 92 5.01 0.14 -0.73
C LYS A 92 5.13 0.36 -2.23
N ALA A 93 4.09 0.91 -2.83
CA ALA A 93 4.09 1.21 -4.25
C ALA A 93 3.37 2.52 -4.53
N ILE A 94 3.72 3.14 -5.65
CA ILE A 94 3.02 4.31 -6.17
C ILE A 94 2.14 3.84 -7.32
N LEU A 95 0.89 4.30 -7.35
CA LEU A 95 -0.02 4.00 -8.44
C LEU A 95 0.52 4.63 -9.74
N THR A 96 0.64 3.83 -10.78
CA THR A 96 1.14 4.25 -12.08
C THR A 96 0.16 3.85 -13.19
N THR A 97 0.39 4.34 -14.40
CA THR A 97 -0.40 3.92 -15.55
C THR A 97 -0.18 2.44 -15.88
N THR A 98 0.94 1.88 -15.44
CA THR A 98 1.22 0.46 -15.66
C THR A 98 0.47 -0.41 -14.65
N ASN A 99 0.57 -0.09 -13.34
CA ASN A 99 0.04 -1.00 -12.32
C ASN A 99 -1.42 -0.75 -11.95
N ARG A 100 -2.03 0.32 -12.44
CA ARG A 100 -3.43 0.60 -12.09
C ARG A 100 -4.39 -0.50 -12.53
N ASP A 101 -4.03 -1.26 -13.55
CA ASP A 101 -4.84 -2.36 -14.07
C ASP A 101 -4.47 -3.71 -13.45
N TRP A 102 -3.51 -3.71 -12.53
CA TRP A 102 -3.16 -4.92 -11.77
C TRP A 102 -4.12 -5.07 -10.60
N THR A 103 -4.43 -6.32 -10.24
CA THR A 103 -5.14 -6.57 -9.00
C THR A 103 -4.19 -6.34 -7.82
N SER A 104 -4.78 -6.16 -6.63
CA SER A 104 -3.97 -6.04 -5.41
C SER A 104 -3.08 -7.26 -5.21
N GLN A 105 -3.61 -8.44 -5.52
CA GLN A 105 -2.85 -9.67 -5.39
C GLN A 105 -1.64 -9.70 -6.32
N GLN A 106 -1.81 -9.25 -7.57
CA GLN A 106 -0.71 -9.17 -8.53
C GLN A 106 0.36 -8.19 -8.06
N LEU A 107 -0.06 -7.04 -7.54
CA LEU A 107 0.88 -6.05 -7.01
C LEU A 107 1.67 -6.63 -5.86
N TRP A 108 1.00 -7.30 -4.92
CA TRP A 108 1.66 -7.91 -3.78
C TRP A 108 2.72 -8.93 -4.23
N GLN A 109 2.36 -9.78 -5.20
CA GLN A 109 3.29 -10.77 -5.73
C GLN A 109 4.54 -10.12 -6.31
N GLU A 110 4.36 -9.03 -7.06
CA GLU A 110 5.46 -8.32 -7.68
C GLU A 110 6.36 -7.66 -6.63
N LEU A 111 5.76 -6.98 -5.65
CA LEU A 111 6.52 -6.33 -4.59
C LEU A 111 7.26 -7.36 -3.72
N ARG A 112 6.63 -8.49 -3.42
CA ARG A 112 7.28 -9.56 -2.67
C ARG A 112 8.50 -10.08 -3.41
N ARG A 113 8.36 -10.31 -4.71
CA ARG A 113 9.46 -10.81 -5.52
C ARG A 113 10.63 -9.84 -5.55
N GLU A 114 10.34 -8.54 -5.72
CA GLU A 114 11.37 -7.52 -5.70
C GLU A 114 12.06 -7.43 -4.34
N HIS A 115 11.30 -7.49 -3.27
CA HIS A 115 11.83 -7.43 -1.92
C HIS A 115 12.73 -8.63 -1.63
N GLU A 116 12.30 -9.82 -2.00
CA GLU A 116 13.07 -11.04 -1.80
C GLU A 116 14.39 -11.01 -2.59
N ALA A 117 14.33 -10.51 -3.82
CA ALA A 117 15.54 -10.37 -4.65
C ALA A 117 16.54 -9.42 -4.00
N MET A 118 16.07 -8.31 -3.44
CA MET A 118 16.95 -7.36 -2.74
C MET A 118 17.59 -8.00 -1.52
N MET A 119 16.82 -8.76 -0.75
CA MET A 119 17.34 -9.43 0.44
C MET A 119 18.37 -10.48 0.06
N GLN A 120 18.16 -11.22 -1.02
CA GLN A 120 19.11 -12.21 -1.50
C GLN A 120 20.42 -11.56 -1.95
N GLN A 121 20.34 -10.43 -2.64
CA GLN A 121 21.53 -9.69 -3.06
C GLN A 121 22.35 -9.24 -1.86
N ARG A 122 21.69 -8.75 -0.82
CA ARG A 122 22.39 -8.36 0.41
C ARG A 122 23.07 -9.56 1.06
N GLY A 123 22.41 -10.70 1.09
CA GLY A 123 22.98 -11.92 1.65
C GLY A 123 24.16 -12.40 0.85
N GLY A 124 24.12 -12.26 -0.47
CA GLY A 124 25.19 -12.74 -1.35
C GLY A 124 26.47 -11.93 -1.31
N LYS A 125 26.48 -10.80 -0.65
CA LYS A 125 27.66 -9.92 -0.58
C LYS A 125 28.56 -10.19 0.61
N LYS A 126 28.30 -11.20 1.33
CA LYS A 126 29.13 -11.55 2.48
C LYS A 126 30.49 -12.11 2.07
#